data_88727cab42d87ce48582b0c67c7294ef
#
_entry.id   88727cab42d87ce48582b0c67c7294ef
#
_cell.length_a   1.000
_cell.length_b   1.000
_cell.length_c   1.000
_cell.angle_alpha   90.00
_cell.angle_beta   90.00
_cell.angle_gamma   90.00
#
_symmetry.space_group_name_H-M   'P 1'
#
loop_
_entity.id
_entity.type
_entity.pdbx_description
1 polymer ?
#
loop_
_entity_poly.entity_id
_entity_poly.type
_entity_poly.pdbx_seq_one_letter_code
_entity_poly.pdbx_strand_id
1 'polypeptide(L)'
;ITRLAEECNKWNLPLIVEPTTWGSKLTAEKKRDVSLYADMARIAGEMGADMVKCDYMGTPEEYQAVVDNCPVPVAILGGAKAEAAQVAKTIEDALSCGVCGVVFGRNVWQSADPAATVKGLQALTYHGDRDTFLKLCK
;
A
#
# COMPACT_ATOMS: atom_id res chain seq x y z
N ILE A 1 -14.72 -8.94 8.99
CA ILE A 1 -14.01 -9.30 7.75
C ILE A 1 -14.58 -10.63 7.25
N THR A 2 -14.52 -11.73 7.99
CA THR A 2 -14.89 -13.10 7.55
C THR A 2 -16.27 -13.19 6.88
N ARG A 3 -17.31 -12.61 7.49
CA ARG A 3 -18.66 -12.58 6.88
C ARG A 3 -18.70 -11.84 5.55
N LEU A 4 -17.90 -10.77 5.42
CA LEU A 4 -17.82 -10.03 4.16
C LEU A 4 -17.06 -10.84 3.11
N ALA A 5 -15.99 -11.54 3.50
CA ALA A 5 -15.25 -12.44 2.61
C ALA A 5 -16.17 -13.56 2.07
N GLU A 6 -16.98 -14.17 2.93
CA GLU A 6 -17.99 -15.17 2.51
C GLU A 6 -18.98 -14.61 1.48
N GLU A 7 -19.46 -13.37 1.67
CA GLU A 7 -20.36 -12.73 0.71
C GLU A 7 -19.63 -12.38 -0.60
N CYS A 8 -18.41 -11.82 -0.52
CA CYS A 8 -17.59 -11.53 -1.71
C CYS A 8 -17.34 -12.80 -2.54
N ASN A 9 -17.04 -13.92 -1.89
CA ASN A 9 -16.83 -15.21 -2.56
C ASN A 9 -18.06 -15.68 -3.33
N LYS A 10 -19.27 -15.48 -2.81
CA LYS A 10 -20.51 -15.82 -3.52
C LYS A 10 -20.67 -15.09 -4.84
N TRP A 11 -20.15 -13.87 -4.92
CA TRP A 11 -20.22 -13.00 -6.08
C TRP A 11 -18.92 -12.99 -6.91
N ASN A 12 -17.95 -13.80 -6.53
CA ASN A 12 -16.64 -13.85 -7.16
C ASN A 12 -15.94 -12.47 -7.21
N LEU A 13 -16.06 -11.71 -6.11
CA LEU A 13 -15.46 -10.39 -5.94
C LEU A 13 -14.25 -10.48 -5.03
N PRO A 14 -13.08 -9.96 -5.42
CA PRO A 14 -11.92 -9.89 -4.54
C PRO A 14 -12.16 -8.89 -3.40
N LEU A 15 -11.77 -9.26 -2.19
CA LEU A 15 -11.84 -8.43 -1.00
C LEU A 15 -10.47 -7.84 -0.67
N ILE A 16 -10.36 -6.50 -0.73
CA ILE A 16 -9.17 -5.78 -0.24
C ILE A 16 -9.47 -5.23 1.15
N VAL A 17 -8.62 -5.54 2.13
CA VAL A 17 -8.73 -5.04 3.50
C VAL A 17 -7.64 -4.01 3.75
N GLU A 18 -8.02 -2.83 4.25
CA GLU A 18 -7.10 -1.79 4.70
C GLU A 18 -7.13 -1.71 6.24
N PRO A 19 -6.19 -2.37 6.95
CA PRO A 19 -6.07 -2.21 8.38
C PRO A 19 -5.52 -0.83 8.72
N THR A 20 -6.11 -0.16 9.71
CA THR A 20 -5.72 1.20 10.08
C THR A 20 -5.50 1.33 11.58
N THR A 21 -4.57 2.20 11.97
CA THR A 21 -4.29 2.57 13.36
C THR A 21 -5.06 3.83 13.79
N TRP A 22 -6.15 4.17 13.09
CA TRP A 22 -6.99 5.34 13.38
C TRP A 22 -7.85 5.07 14.61
N GLY A 23 -7.47 5.52 15.70
CA GLY A 23 -8.23 5.35 16.93
C GLY A 23 -7.63 6.19 18.05
N SER A 24 -8.43 6.44 19.08
CA SER A 24 -8.01 7.23 20.25
C SER A 24 -7.23 6.41 21.29
N LYS A 25 -7.25 5.07 21.17
CA LYS A 25 -6.61 4.17 22.15
C LYS A 25 -5.12 3.93 21.91
N LEU A 26 -4.62 4.30 20.73
CA LEU A 26 -3.21 4.16 20.37
C LEU A 26 -2.47 5.48 20.54
N THR A 27 -1.27 5.45 21.11
CA THR A 27 -0.35 6.59 21.13
C THR A 27 0.17 6.89 19.71
N ALA A 28 0.71 8.09 19.48
CA ALA A 28 1.28 8.47 18.18
C ALA A 28 2.42 7.53 17.77
N GLU A 29 3.25 7.10 18.72
CA GLU A 29 4.32 6.14 18.50
C GLU A 29 3.78 4.76 18.05
N LYS A 30 2.81 4.22 18.78
CA LYS A 30 2.16 2.95 18.46
C LYS A 30 1.49 2.96 17.10
N LYS A 31 0.98 4.10 16.65
CA LYS A 31 0.37 4.25 15.31
C LYS A 31 1.37 4.10 14.16
N ARG A 32 2.66 4.18 14.44
CA ARG A 32 3.77 4.04 13.48
C ARG A 32 4.63 2.80 13.74
N ASP A 33 4.15 1.90 14.56
CA ASP A 33 4.83 0.65 14.90
C ASP A 33 4.66 -0.37 13.76
N VAL A 34 5.74 -0.65 13.05
CA VAL A 34 5.75 -1.60 11.91
C VAL A 34 5.31 -3.00 12.36
N SER A 35 5.66 -3.41 13.58
CA SER A 35 5.26 -4.73 14.11
C SER A 35 3.75 -4.85 14.26
N LEU A 36 3.08 -3.76 14.65
CA LEU A 36 1.62 -3.72 14.71
C LEU A 36 1.00 -3.87 13.30
N TYR A 37 1.60 -3.26 12.29
CA TYR A 37 1.13 -3.42 10.90
C TYR A 37 1.36 -4.83 10.37
N ALA A 38 2.46 -5.49 10.75
CA ALA A 38 2.70 -6.89 10.41
C ALA A 38 1.60 -7.80 10.99
N ASP A 39 1.24 -7.60 12.26
CA ASP A 39 0.15 -8.34 12.89
C ASP A 39 -1.21 -8.06 12.24
N MET A 40 -1.51 -6.79 11.96
CA MET A 40 -2.77 -6.40 11.32
C MET A 40 -2.90 -6.95 9.89
N ALA A 41 -1.81 -6.94 9.11
CA ALA A 41 -1.77 -7.50 7.77
C ALA A 41 -2.01 -9.02 7.79
N ARG A 42 -1.33 -9.73 8.71
CA ARG A 42 -1.54 -11.16 8.93
C ARG A 42 -2.99 -11.47 9.28
N ILE A 43 -3.54 -10.78 10.27
CA ILE A 43 -4.93 -10.99 10.71
C ILE A 43 -5.92 -10.75 9.56
N ALA A 44 -5.72 -9.69 8.76
CA ALA A 44 -6.59 -9.39 7.63
C ALA A 44 -6.58 -10.52 6.59
N GLY A 45 -5.40 -11.05 6.25
CA GLY A 45 -5.28 -12.19 5.33
C GLY A 45 -5.89 -13.48 5.90
N GLU A 46 -5.59 -13.82 7.16
CA GLU A 46 -6.16 -14.99 7.84
C GLU A 46 -7.70 -14.93 7.95
N MET A 47 -8.27 -13.72 8.00
CA MET A 47 -9.73 -13.52 8.04
C MET A 47 -10.39 -13.51 6.66
N GLY A 48 -9.67 -13.77 5.57
CA GLY A 48 -10.21 -13.98 4.24
C GLY A 48 -10.10 -12.78 3.29
N ALA A 49 -9.16 -11.85 3.53
CA ALA A 49 -8.80 -10.87 2.51
C ALA A 49 -8.07 -11.55 1.35
N ASP A 50 -8.34 -11.13 0.12
CA ASP A 50 -7.58 -11.55 -1.08
C ASP A 50 -6.33 -10.67 -1.29
N MET A 51 -6.34 -9.47 -0.72
CA MET A 51 -5.21 -8.52 -0.72
C MET A 51 -5.30 -7.63 0.51
N VAL A 52 -4.15 -7.22 1.03
CA VAL A 52 -4.08 -6.23 2.10
C VAL A 52 -3.46 -4.93 1.57
N LYS A 53 -4.07 -3.80 1.92
CA LYS A 53 -3.58 -2.47 1.57
C LYS A 53 -3.09 -1.79 2.84
N CYS A 54 -1.78 -1.58 2.98
CA CYS A 54 -1.15 -1.02 4.17
C CYS A 54 -0.47 0.33 3.91
N ASP A 55 -0.30 1.11 4.96
CA ASP A 55 0.61 2.26 4.93
C ASP A 55 2.05 1.76 4.91
N TYR A 56 2.90 2.38 4.09
CA TYR A 56 4.34 2.11 4.10
C TYR A 56 5.01 3.00 5.15
N MET A 57 5.80 2.39 6.03
CA MET A 57 6.53 3.09 7.09
C MET A 57 7.79 2.36 7.50
N GLY A 58 8.67 3.06 8.20
CA GLY A 58 9.96 2.50 8.60
C GLY A 58 10.95 2.40 7.44
N THR A 59 11.88 1.48 7.55
CA THR A 59 12.84 1.14 6.50
C THR A 59 12.38 -0.08 5.72
N PRO A 60 12.95 -0.37 4.52
CA PRO A 60 12.65 -1.60 3.80
C PRO A 60 12.85 -2.86 4.65
N GLU A 61 13.93 -2.92 5.43
CA GLU A 61 14.27 -4.05 6.29
C GLU A 61 13.22 -4.27 7.39
N GLU A 62 12.70 -3.20 7.97
CA GLU A 62 11.64 -3.26 8.97
C GLU A 62 10.31 -3.66 8.32
N TYR A 63 9.99 -3.08 7.16
CA TYR A 63 8.72 -3.33 6.47
C TYR A 63 8.64 -4.73 5.85
N GLN A 64 9.77 -5.39 5.63
CA GLN A 64 9.82 -6.78 5.16
C GLN A 64 8.96 -7.70 6.03
N ALA A 65 8.92 -7.46 7.35
CA ALA A 65 8.08 -8.23 8.27
C ALA A 65 6.57 -8.12 7.98
N VAL A 66 6.10 -6.99 7.42
CA VAL A 66 4.69 -6.83 7.02
C VAL A 66 4.35 -7.75 5.86
N VAL A 67 5.25 -7.84 4.89
CA VAL A 67 5.07 -8.69 3.70
C VAL A 67 5.21 -10.17 4.05
N ASP A 68 6.25 -10.53 4.80
CA ASP A 68 6.56 -11.93 5.15
C ASP A 68 5.48 -12.57 6.05
N ASN A 69 4.85 -11.78 6.93
CA ASN A 69 3.79 -12.28 7.81
C ASN A 69 2.41 -12.32 7.14
N CYS A 70 2.20 -11.63 6.03
CA CYS A 70 0.91 -11.57 5.37
C CYS A 70 0.74 -12.76 4.40
N PRO A 71 -0.29 -13.61 4.56
CA PRO A 71 -0.49 -14.78 3.69
C PRO A 71 -1.04 -14.43 2.29
N VAL A 72 -1.35 -13.15 2.03
CA VAL A 72 -1.89 -12.65 0.77
C VAL A 72 -1.08 -11.46 0.28
N PRO A 73 -1.18 -11.08 -1.01
CA PRO A 73 -0.43 -9.94 -1.54
C PRO A 73 -0.67 -8.65 -0.74
N VAL A 74 0.41 -7.91 -0.48
CA VAL A 74 0.37 -6.60 0.17
C VAL A 74 0.60 -5.51 -0.87
N ALA A 75 -0.27 -4.50 -0.90
CA ALA A 75 -0.10 -3.27 -1.66
C ALA A 75 0.03 -2.07 -0.71
N ILE A 76 0.76 -1.04 -1.11
CA ILE A 76 0.85 0.17 -0.29
C ILE A 76 -0.18 1.23 -0.65
N LEU A 77 -0.63 1.97 0.36
CA LEU A 77 -1.48 3.15 0.16
C LEU A 77 -0.65 4.41 -0.13
N GLY A 78 -1.26 5.39 -0.81
CA GLY A 78 -0.56 6.60 -1.26
C GLY A 78 -0.49 7.75 -0.26
N GLY A 79 -1.21 7.68 0.83
CA GLY A 79 -1.24 8.76 1.82
C GLY A 79 -1.74 10.12 1.28
N ALA A 80 -1.26 11.20 1.88
CA ALA A 80 -1.47 12.56 1.40
C ALA A 80 -0.67 12.82 0.11
N LYS A 81 -1.06 13.86 -0.65
CA LYS A 81 -0.26 14.31 -1.81
C LYS A 81 1.13 14.70 -1.33
N ALA A 82 2.15 14.23 -2.03
CA ALA A 82 3.56 14.48 -1.75
C ALA A 82 4.32 14.79 -3.03
N GLU A 83 5.55 15.26 -2.90
CA GLU A 83 6.47 15.52 -4.02
C GLU A 83 6.81 14.23 -4.77
N ALA A 84 6.90 14.32 -6.09
CA ALA A 84 7.11 13.15 -6.94
C ALA A 84 8.37 12.34 -6.55
N ALA A 85 9.47 13.00 -6.20
CA ALA A 85 10.70 12.33 -5.79
C ALA A 85 10.51 11.48 -4.50
N GLN A 86 9.73 12.00 -3.56
CA GLN A 86 9.41 11.28 -2.32
C GLN A 86 8.48 10.10 -2.59
N VAL A 87 7.48 10.30 -3.45
CA VAL A 87 6.56 9.23 -3.88
C VAL A 87 7.34 8.12 -4.58
N ALA A 88 8.26 8.47 -5.50
CA ALA A 88 9.11 7.49 -6.17
C ALA A 88 9.92 6.67 -5.18
N LYS A 89 10.62 7.34 -4.24
CA LYS A 89 11.40 6.64 -3.21
C LYS A 89 10.54 5.68 -2.39
N THR A 90 9.37 6.13 -1.94
CA THR A 90 8.45 5.28 -1.16
C THR A 90 8.03 4.03 -1.94
N ILE A 91 7.75 4.18 -3.24
CA ILE A 91 7.36 3.04 -4.10
C ILE A 91 8.54 2.08 -4.28
N GLU A 92 9.74 2.60 -4.57
CA GLU A 92 10.95 1.79 -4.75
C GLU A 92 11.29 1.00 -3.48
N ASP A 93 11.29 1.68 -2.33
CA ASP A 93 11.55 1.06 -1.02
C ASP A 93 10.51 -0.05 -0.75
N ALA A 94 9.23 0.21 -0.97
CA ALA A 94 8.17 -0.78 -0.76
C ALA A 94 8.27 -1.97 -1.72
N LEU A 95 8.54 -1.72 -3.01
CA LEU A 95 8.71 -2.80 -4.00
C LEU A 95 9.91 -3.68 -3.66
N SER A 96 10.99 -3.12 -3.08
CA SER A 96 12.15 -3.90 -2.63
C SER A 96 11.81 -4.88 -1.51
N CYS A 97 10.74 -4.64 -0.75
CA CYS A 97 10.21 -5.56 0.28
C CYS A 97 9.25 -6.62 -0.28
N GLY A 98 8.97 -6.62 -1.58
CA GLY A 98 8.07 -7.60 -2.21
C GLY A 98 6.59 -7.23 -2.16
N VAL A 99 6.21 -5.95 -1.94
CA VAL A 99 4.81 -5.52 -2.13
C VAL A 99 4.40 -5.71 -3.59
N CYS A 100 3.14 -6.07 -3.82
CA CYS A 100 2.64 -6.37 -5.16
C CYS A 100 2.31 -5.13 -6.00
N GLY A 101 2.27 -3.93 -5.37
CA GLY A 101 1.95 -2.69 -6.07
C GLY A 101 1.44 -1.58 -5.18
N VAL A 102 0.79 -0.59 -5.80
CA VAL A 102 0.32 0.63 -5.14
C VAL A 102 -1.17 0.85 -5.35
N VAL A 103 -1.86 1.36 -4.32
CA VAL A 103 -3.28 1.74 -4.39
C VAL A 103 -3.38 3.23 -4.00
N PHE A 104 -3.11 4.09 -4.97
CA PHE A 104 -2.99 5.53 -4.76
C PHE A 104 -4.24 6.28 -5.18
N GLY A 105 -4.65 7.22 -4.37
CA GLY A 105 -5.77 8.12 -4.62
C GLY A 105 -5.30 9.55 -4.82
N ARG A 106 -5.09 10.29 -3.72
CA ARG A 106 -4.80 11.74 -3.72
C ARG A 106 -3.61 12.14 -4.58
N ASN A 107 -2.56 11.33 -4.62
CA ASN A 107 -1.41 11.56 -5.49
C ASN A 107 -1.76 11.51 -6.99
N VAL A 108 -2.87 10.87 -7.36
CA VAL A 108 -3.36 10.79 -8.72
C VAL A 108 -4.34 11.92 -9.01
N TRP A 109 -5.50 11.94 -8.33
CA TRP A 109 -6.57 12.89 -8.72
C TRP A 109 -6.32 14.35 -8.30
N GLN A 110 -5.36 14.62 -7.40
CA GLN A 110 -4.90 15.97 -7.07
C GLN A 110 -3.68 16.40 -7.89
N SER A 111 -3.21 15.59 -8.84
CA SER A 111 -2.17 16.00 -9.78
C SER A 111 -2.73 16.90 -10.88
N ALA A 112 -1.84 17.64 -11.54
CA ALA A 112 -2.22 18.49 -12.67
C ALA A 112 -2.71 17.67 -13.89
N ASP A 113 -2.17 16.47 -14.07
CA ASP A 113 -2.56 15.52 -15.12
C ASP A 113 -2.65 14.10 -14.51
N PRO A 114 -3.85 13.67 -14.11
CA PRO A 114 -4.07 12.34 -13.55
C PRO A 114 -3.70 11.20 -14.52
N ALA A 115 -3.93 11.38 -15.82
CA ALA A 115 -3.62 10.36 -16.82
C ALA A 115 -2.10 10.17 -16.97
N ALA A 116 -1.35 11.27 -17.04
CA ALA A 116 0.11 11.22 -17.04
C ALA A 116 0.64 10.62 -15.73
N THR A 117 0.07 10.97 -14.60
CA THR A 117 0.45 10.44 -13.30
C THR A 117 0.25 8.91 -13.22
N VAL A 118 -0.87 8.40 -13.71
CA VAL A 118 -1.11 6.93 -13.77
C VAL A 118 -0.07 6.24 -14.65
N LYS A 119 0.24 6.80 -15.83
CA LYS A 119 1.30 6.25 -16.71
C LYS A 119 2.67 6.26 -16.04
N GLY A 120 2.99 7.33 -15.31
CA GLY A 120 4.22 7.41 -14.54
C GLY A 120 4.29 6.34 -13.43
N LEU A 121 3.21 6.18 -12.67
CA LEU A 121 3.10 5.14 -11.64
C LEU A 121 3.26 3.74 -12.24
N GLN A 122 2.65 3.46 -13.40
CA GLN A 122 2.82 2.19 -14.10
C GLN A 122 4.27 1.96 -14.53
N ALA A 123 4.94 2.98 -15.10
CA ALA A 123 6.34 2.91 -15.50
C ALA A 123 7.25 2.57 -14.31
N LEU A 124 7.05 3.23 -13.18
CA LEU A 124 7.83 2.97 -11.98
C LEU A 124 7.50 1.59 -11.36
N THR A 125 6.22 1.28 -11.18
CA THR A 125 5.79 0.08 -10.44
C THR A 125 6.08 -1.21 -11.22
N TYR A 126 5.88 -1.22 -12.55
CA TYR A 126 6.05 -2.44 -13.36
C TYR A 126 7.42 -2.56 -14.02
N HIS A 127 8.11 -1.43 -14.24
CA HIS A 127 9.36 -1.43 -15.01
C HIS A 127 10.54 -0.79 -14.27
N GLY A 128 10.34 -0.27 -13.06
CA GLY A 128 11.38 0.44 -12.31
C GLY A 128 11.84 1.74 -12.98
N ASP A 129 11.05 2.27 -13.92
CA ASP A 129 11.41 3.47 -14.69
C ASP A 129 11.10 4.75 -13.91
N ARG A 130 12.01 5.08 -13.02
CA ARG A 130 11.96 6.29 -12.19
C ARG A 130 11.99 7.58 -13.02
N ASP A 131 12.77 7.61 -14.09
CA ASP A 131 12.95 8.81 -14.89
C ASP A 131 11.65 9.19 -15.62
N THR A 132 10.95 8.21 -16.20
CA THR A 132 9.64 8.40 -16.79
C THR A 132 8.62 8.84 -15.74
N PHE A 133 8.64 8.23 -14.54
CA PHE A 133 7.76 8.66 -13.44
C PHE A 133 7.99 10.15 -13.10
N LEU A 134 9.22 10.55 -12.82
CA LEU A 134 9.55 11.93 -12.44
C LEU A 134 9.26 12.95 -13.55
N LYS A 135 9.32 12.53 -14.82
CA LYS A 135 8.96 13.38 -15.95
C LYS A 135 7.45 13.61 -16.05
N LEU A 136 6.65 12.61 -15.75
CA LEU A 136 5.19 12.62 -15.91
C LEU A 136 4.44 13.11 -14.66
N CYS A 137 5.03 12.97 -13.47
CA CYS A 137 4.42 13.31 -12.17
C CYS A 137 4.96 14.63 -11.60
N LYS A 138 4.87 15.72 -12.36
CA LYS A 138 5.30 17.07 -11.94
C LYS A 138 4.22 17.81 -11.18
#